data_1dd1009ee43ff8d931274cce3e6bf686
#
_entry.id   1dd1009ee43ff8d931274cce3e6bf686
#
_cell.length_a   1.000
_cell.length_b   1.000
_cell.length_c   1.000
_cell.angle_alpha   90.00
_cell.angle_beta   90.00
_cell.angle_gamma   90.00
#
_symmetry.space_group_name_H-M   'P 1'
#
loop_
_entity.id
_entity.type
_entity.pdbx_description
1 polymer ?
#
loop_
_entity_poly.entity_id
_entity_poly.type
_entity_poly.pdbx_seq_one_letter_code
_entity_poly.pdbx_strand_id
1 'polypeptide(L)'
;MNYQTEICTFKTADNERLHGALLTPADMPSDLAVVLVHGVGMNFYLPPLFSFGRELAARGRHCFVINTRGHDWICRGGNLTKFGGSAYENLEDCLADLDGALDFLVSRDYRRFVLVGHSLGAIKSIIYQGTRRRADLAGIVSCSAPKQFYSERVERQPKFRELIEQAEVMAANGKGEELMLVPVGATPGIFSARTHLDKYGKDDRNDCRPYAKKIGCPLLAIAGGAEPQFFHEYAKELVANAGPHSTYHAVEGGNHFYNRHTREMVEVIERWLMRLNA
;
A
#
# COMPACT_ATOMS: atom_id res chain seq x y z
N MET A 1 -5.42 18.84 17.69
CA MET A 1 -6.18 18.08 18.71
C MET A 1 -5.27 17.06 19.37
N ASN A 2 -5.59 16.65 20.61
CA ASN A 2 -4.91 15.54 21.26
C ASN A 2 -5.49 14.23 20.74
N TYR A 3 -4.65 13.23 20.54
CA TYR A 3 -5.03 11.86 20.19
C TYR A 3 -4.23 10.86 21.01
N GLN A 4 -4.80 9.69 21.23
CA GLN A 4 -4.13 8.56 21.85
C GLN A 4 -3.53 7.67 20.77
N THR A 5 -2.46 6.95 21.09
CA THR A 5 -1.83 5.96 20.23
C THR A 5 -1.79 4.62 20.96
N GLU A 6 -2.44 3.62 20.41
CA GLU A 6 -2.43 2.24 20.89
C GLU A 6 -1.66 1.37 19.89
N ILE A 7 -0.66 0.63 20.36
CA ILE A 7 -0.01 -0.40 19.54
C ILE A 7 -0.86 -1.66 19.61
N CYS A 8 -1.38 -2.06 18.46
CA CYS A 8 -2.33 -3.16 18.35
C CYS A 8 -1.70 -4.37 17.68
N THR A 9 -2.23 -5.54 18.01
CA THR A 9 -1.96 -6.79 17.31
C THR A 9 -3.27 -7.30 16.72
N PHE A 10 -3.23 -7.71 15.46
CA PHE A 10 -4.35 -8.37 14.79
C PHE A 10 -3.89 -9.65 14.08
N LYS A 11 -4.82 -10.50 13.72
CA LYS A 11 -4.55 -11.77 13.06
C LYS A 11 -5.25 -11.84 11.72
N THR A 12 -4.59 -12.45 10.77
CA THR A 12 -5.16 -12.82 9.48
C THR A 12 -5.85 -14.19 9.55
N ALA A 13 -6.68 -14.51 8.57
CA ALA A 13 -7.38 -15.81 8.50
C ALA A 13 -6.41 -16.99 8.40
N ASP A 14 -5.21 -16.80 7.85
CA ASP A 14 -4.14 -17.80 7.77
C ASP A 14 -3.17 -17.76 8.97
N ASN A 15 -3.62 -17.12 10.08
CA ASN A 15 -2.94 -17.05 11.39
C ASN A 15 -1.62 -16.27 11.41
N GLU A 16 -1.35 -15.39 10.43
CA GLU A 16 -0.27 -14.43 10.59
C GLU A 16 -0.64 -13.41 11.67
N ARG A 17 0.34 -13.07 12.51
CA ARG A 17 0.18 -12.05 13.55
C ARG A 17 0.85 -10.77 13.08
N LEU A 18 0.06 -9.73 12.88
CA LEU A 18 0.50 -8.44 12.39
C LEU A 18 0.27 -7.35 13.43
N HIS A 19 0.96 -6.23 13.28
CA HIS A 19 0.92 -5.12 14.23
C HIS A 19 0.58 -3.84 13.52
N GLY A 20 0.07 -2.88 14.28
CA GLY A 20 -0.21 -1.53 13.81
C GLY A 20 -0.33 -0.56 14.97
N ALA A 21 -0.47 0.72 14.64
CA ALA A 21 -0.76 1.79 15.58
C ALA A 21 -2.14 2.36 15.28
N LEU A 22 -3.07 2.24 16.23
CA LEU A 22 -4.36 2.90 16.19
C LEU A 22 -4.25 4.26 16.88
N LEU A 23 -4.48 5.32 16.10
CA LEU A 23 -4.44 6.70 16.54
C LEU A 23 -5.89 7.21 16.65
N THR A 24 -6.34 7.45 17.87
CA THR A 24 -7.73 7.81 18.18
C THR A 24 -7.79 9.22 18.76
N PRO A 25 -8.44 10.20 18.09
CA PRO A 25 -8.67 11.52 18.63
C PRO A 25 -9.48 11.46 19.93
N ALA A 26 -9.10 12.28 20.90
CA ALA A 26 -9.88 12.43 22.12
C ALA A 26 -11.22 13.12 21.81
N ASP A 27 -12.29 12.66 22.44
CA ASP A 27 -13.62 13.28 22.41
C ASP A 27 -14.27 13.45 21.01
N MET A 28 -13.83 12.65 20.03
CA MET A 28 -14.39 12.66 18.67
C MET A 28 -14.76 11.24 18.22
N PRO A 29 -15.95 10.75 18.57
CA PRO A 29 -16.39 9.43 18.12
C PRO A 29 -16.53 9.39 16.59
N SER A 30 -16.15 8.28 15.98
CA SER A 30 -16.27 8.05 14.54
C SER A 30 -16.48 6.57 14.27
N ASP A 31 -17.37 6.26 13.34
CA ASP A 31 -17.54 4.93 12.77
C ASP A 31 -16.61 4.69 11.55
N LEU A 32 -15.93 5.74 11.10
CA LEU A 32 -14.99 5.69 9.98
C LEU A 32 -13.55 5.66 10.48
N ALA A 33 -12.77 4.70 9.98
CA ALA A 33 -11.33 4.62 10.18
C ALA A 33 -10.57 4.74 8.86
N VAL A 34 -9.46 5.48 8.89
CA VAL A 34 -8.49 5.57 7.80
C VAL A 34 -7.39 4.53 8.04
N VAL A 35 -7.26 3.55 7.16
CA VAL A 35 -6.25 2.48 7.26
C VAL A 35 -5.09 2.80 6.32
N LEU A 36 -3.88 2.92 6.87
CA LEU A 36 -2.69 3.32 6.13
C LEU A 36 -1.80 2.11 5.86
N VAL A 37 -1.50 1.85 4.57
CA VAL A 37 -0.84 0.64 4.06
C VAL A 37 0.52 0.98 3.45
N HIS A 38 1.59 0.45 4.01
CA HIS A 38 2.97 0.76 3.64
C HIS A 38 3.42 0.14 2.29
N GLY A 39 4.48 0.72 1.72
CA GLY A 39 5.17 0.22 0.54
C GLY A 39 6.20 -0.87 0.84
N VAL A 40 6.96 -1.28 -0.19
CA VAL A 40 7.98 -2.33 -0.11
C VAL A 40 9.08 -1.94 0.89
N GLY A 41 9.50 -2.87 1.73
CA GLY A 41 10.58 -2.68 2.70
C GLY A 41 10.26 -1.71 3.85
N MET A 42 9.00 -1.23 3.92
CA MET A 42 8.54 -0.27 4.94
C MET A 42 7.75 -0.97 6.05
N ASN A 43 7.30 -0.20 7.03
CA ASN A 43 6.49 -0.69 8.15
C ASN A 43 5.58 0.41 8.69
N PHE A 44 4.77 0.09 9.73
CA PHE A 44 3.76 1.00 10.26
C PHE A 44 4.31 2.21 11.00
N TYR A 45 5.54 2.19 11.51
CA TYR A 45 6.12 3.28 12.32
C TYR A 45 7.08 4.18 11.54
N LEU A 46 7.38 3.88 10.27
CA LEU A 46 8.23 4.72 9.42
C LEU A 46 7.43 5.75 8.61
N PRO A 47 8.04 6.92 8.28
CA PRO A 47 7.48 7.83 7.29
C PRO A 47 7.37 7.15 5.90
N PRO A 48 6.46 7.60 5.02
CA PRO A 48 5.58 8.76 5.22
C PRO A 48 4.28 8.45 5.98
N LEU A 49 3.84 7.18 6.01
CA LEU A 49 2.48 6.84 6.46
C LEU A 49 2.24 7.10 7.93
N PHE A 50 3.21 6.80 8.80
CA PHE A 50 3.05 7.14 10.22
C PHE A 50 2.91 8.65 10.45
N SER A 51 3.65 9.44 9.67
CA SER A 51 3.53 10.91 9.70
C SER A 51 2.14 11.37 9.20
N PHE A 52 1.61 10.75 8.13
CA PHE A 52 0.26 11.05 7.65
C PHE A 52 -0.80 10.69 8.70
N GLY A 53 -0.70 9.49 9.30
CA GLY A 53 -1.61 9.05 10.35
C GLY A 53 -1.63 10.01 11.55
N ARG A 54 -0.48 10.46 12.01
CA ARG A 54 -0.37 11.45 13.09
C ARG A 54 -1.02 12.78 12.75
N GLU A 55 -0.75 13.32 11.58
CA GLU A 55 -1.33 14.58 11.12
C GLU A 55 -2.85 14.49 10.90
N LEU A 56 -3.35 13.37 10.36
CA LEU A 56 -4.78 13.10 10.23
C LEU A 56 -5.45 12.97 11.60
N ALA A 57 -4.82 12.24 12.54
CA ALA A 57 -5.33 12.09 13.91
C ALA A 57 -5.37 13.44 14.65
N ALA A 58 -4.35 14.27 14.47
CA ALA A 58 -4.34 15.63 15.02
C ALA A 58 -5.48 16.52 14.46
N ARG A 59 -6.07 16.14 13.31
CA ARG A 59 -7.22 16.81 12.68
C ARG A 59 -8.55 16.11 12.97
N GLY A 60 -8.57 15.10 13.84
CA GLY A 60 -9.78 14.43 14.27
C GLY A 60 -10.15 13.17 13.50
N ARG A 61 -9.23 12.60 12.71
CA ARG A 61 -9.47 11.33 12.00
C ARG A 61 -8.95 10.15 12.80
N HIS A 62 -9.73 9.09 12.89
CA HIS A 62 -9.29 7.82 13.44
C HIS A 62 -8.42 7.12 12.40
N CYS A 63 -7.18 6.79 12.74
CA CYS A 63 -6.20 6.24 11.81
C CYS A 63 -5.62 4.94 12.33
N PHE A 64 -5.55 3.92 11.48
CA PHE A 64 -4.88 2.67 11.78
C PHE A 64 -3.74 2.46 10.78
N VAL A 65 -2.51 2.68 11.23
CA VAL A 65 -1.30 2.48 10.43
C VAL A 65 -0.83 1.06 10.66
N ILE A 66 -0.84 0.22 9.62
CA ILE A 66 -0.66 -1.22 9.77
C ILE A 66 0.63 -1.74 9.14
N ASN A 67 1.15 -2.84 9.67
CA ASN A 67 2.01 -3.75 8.94
C ASN A 67 1.17 -4.71 8.11
N THR A 68 1.55 -4.93 6.87
CA THR A 68 1.25 -6.17 6.14
C THR A 68 2.36 -7.18 6.41
N ARG A 69 2.20 -8.47 6.08
CA ARG A 69 3.26 -9.48 6.23
C ARG A 69 4.54 -9.15 5.46
N GLY A 70 4.43 -8.27 4.47
CA GLY A 70 5.55 -7.74 3.70
C GLY A 70 6.26 -6.54 4.35
N HIS A 71 6.09 -6.33 5.65
CA HIS A 71 6.79 -5.25 6.35
C HIS A 71 8.28 -5.54 6.50
N ASP A 72 9.08 -4.49 6.48
CA ASP A 72 10.54 -4.59 6.45
C ASP A 72 11.07 -5.40 5.24
N TRP A 73 12.37 -5.52 5.08
CA TRP A 73 12.93 -6.37 4.03
C TRP A 73 12.80 -7.85 4.40
N ILE A 74 13.24 -8.21 5.59
CA ILE A 74 13.16 -9.55 6.17
C ILE A 74 12.72 -9.40 7.61
N CYS A 75 11.69 -10.13 8.01
CA CYS A 75 11.23 -10.22 9.39
C CYS A 75 10.94 -11.69 9.76
N ARG A 76 10.63 -11.96 11.02
CA ARG A 76 10.04 -13.24 11.39
C ARG A 76 8.53 -13.18 11.07
N GLY A 77 8.02 -14.18 10.36
CA GLY A 77 6.58 -14.38 10.18
C GLY A 77 5.87 -14.45 11.54
N GLY A 78 4.61 -14.10 11.58
CA GLY A 78 3.83 -14.00 12.82
C GLY A 78 3.71 -15.30 13.64
N ASN A 79 3.93 -16.44 13.00
CA ASN A 79 4.01 -17.75 13.63
C ASN A 79 5.43 -18.13 14.10
N LEU A 80 6.43 -17.29 13.89
CA LEU A 80 7.85 -17.43 14.23
C LEU A 80 8.58 -18.64 13.61
N THR A 81 7.94 -19.38 12.72
CA THR A 81 8.49 -20.63 12.14
C THR A 81 9.21 -20.41 10.80
N LYS A 82 8.95 -19.28 10.14
CA LYS A 82 9.55 -18.92 8.84
C LYS A 82 9.91 -17.44 8.77
N PHE A 83 10.74 -17.08 7.83
CA PHE A 83 10.98 -15.70 7.47
C PHE A 83 9.79 -15.12 6.68
N GLY A 84 9.53 -13.84 6.89
CA GLY A 84 8.56 -13.00 6.19
C GLY A 84 9.22 -11.71 5.72
N GLY A 85 8.41 -10.68 5.50
CA GLY A 85 8.85 -9.39 5.00
C GLY A 85 8.71 -9.27 3.49
N SER A 86 9.08 -8.14 2.94
CA SER A 86 9.00 -7.85 1.50
C SER A 86 9.74 -8.88 0.63
N ALA A 87 10.76 -9.53 1.20
CA ALA A 87 11.56 -10.54 0.53
C ALA A 87 10.79 -11.83 0.21
N TYR A 88 9.74 -12.14 0.98
CA TYR A 88 9.01 -13.41 0.88
C TYR A 88 7.51 -13.25 0.65
N GLU A 89 6.99 -12.05 0.71
CA GLU A 89 5.58 -11.74 0.51
C GLU A 89 5.17 -11.89 -0.97
N ASN A 90 4.10 -12.60 -1.26
CA ASN A 90 3.42 -12.54 -2.56
C ASN A 90 2.41 -11.38 -2.59
N LEU A 91 2.07 -10.91 -3.76
CA LEU A 91 1.18 -9.74 -3.90
C LEU A 91 -0.23 -10.01 -3.36
N GLU A 92 -0.75 -11.23 -3.56
CA GLU A 92 -2.08 -11.64 -3.08
C GLU A 92 -2.18 -11.79 -1.55
N ASP A 93 -1.06 -11.94 -0.87
CA ASP A 93 -1.06 -12.04 0.60
C ASP A 93 -1.71 -10.82 1.27
N CYS A 94 -1.66 -9.66 0.58
CA CYS A 94 -2.32 -8.44 1.06
C CYS A 94 -3.83 -8.59 1.27
N LEU A 95 -4.48 -9.54 0.62
CA LEU A 95 -5.93 -9.78 0.77
C LEU A 95 -6.24 -10.23 2.20
N ALA A 96 -5.51 -11.23 2.70
CA ALA A 96 -5.68 -11.71 4.06
C ALA A 96 -5.23 -10.69 5.11
N ASP A 97 -4.16 -9.94 4.82
CA ASP A 97 -3.63 -8.93 5.72
C ASP A 97 -4.62 -7.78 5.94
N LEU A 98 -5.22 -7.30 4.86
CA LEU A 98 -6.20 -6.22 4.91
C LEU A 98 -7.54 -6.71 5.47
N ASP A 99 -7.99 -7.92 5.14
CA ASP A 99 -9.15 -8.52 5.79
C ASP A 99 -8.96 -8.55 7.32
N GLY A 100 -7.83 -9.06 7.81
CA GLY A 100 -7.54 -9.11 9.25
C GLY A 100 -7.47 -7.73 9.92
N ALA A 101 -6.93 -6.73 9.25
CA ALA A 101 -6.88 -5.35 9.77
C ALA A 101 -8.28 -4.72 9.86
N LEU A 102 -9.13 -4.92 8.83
CA LEU A 102 -10.49 -4.40 8.83
C LEU A 102 -11.38 -5.14 9.83
N ASP A 103 -11.27 -6.46 9.95
CA ASP A 103 -12.01 -7.25 10.95
C ASP A 103 -11.63 -6.85 12.38
N PHE A 104 -10.34 -6.55 12.63
CA PHE A 104 -9.90 -5.98 13.90
C PHE A 104 -10.60 -4.64 14.17
N LEU A 105 -10.70 -3.75 13.19
CA LEU A 105 -11.41 -2.47 13.36
C LEU A 105 -12.93 -2.67 13.54
N VAL A 106 -13.54 -3.63 12.84
CA VAL A 106 -14.95 -4.00 13.08
C VAL A 106 -15.17 -4.43 14.52
N SER A 107 -14.24 -5.17 15.12
CA SER A 107 -14.29 -5.56 16.54
C SER A 107 -14.15 -4.38 17.52
N ARG A 108 -13.69 -3.22 17.03
CA ARG A 108 -13.56 -1.94 17.74
C ARG A 108 -14.67 -0.94 17.38
N ASP A 109 -15.80 -1.44 16.84
CA ASP A 109 -16.99 -0.68 16.48
C ASP A 109 -16.88 0.27 15.27
N TYR A 110 -15.79 0.21 14.49
CA TYR A 110 -15.74 0.88 13.20
C TYR A 110 -16.60 0.15 12.16
N ARG A 111 -17.24 0.89 11.26
CA ARG A 111 -18.18 0.36 10.25
C ARG A 111 -17.87 0.84 8.82
N ARG A 112 -17.05 1.87 8.68
CA ARG A 112 -16.67 2.45 7.40
C ARG A 112 -15.16 2.63 7.34
N PHE A 113 -14.58 2.41 6.16
CA PHE A 113 -13.13 2.42 6.00
C PHE A 113 -12.70 3.23 4.79
N VAL A 114 -11.53 3.84 4.88
CA VAL A 114 -10.78 4.41 3.76
C VAL A 114 -9.39 3.80 3.78
N LEU A 115 -8.95 3.24 2.66
CA LEU A 115 -7.57 2.78 2.53
C LEU A 115 -6.68 3.91 1.99
N VAL A 116 -5.56 4.18 2.64
CA VAL A 116 -4.51 5.10 2.18
C VAL A 116 -3.24 4.30 1.97
N GLY A 117 -2.96 3.94 0.73
CA GLY A 117 -1.77 3.17 0.38
C GLY A 117 -0.67 4.05 -0.19
N HIS A 118 0.59 3.76 0.17
CA HIS A 118 1.77 4.42 -0.39
C HIS A 118 2.61 3.42 -1.19
N SER A 119 3.05 3.80 -2.39
CA SER A 119 3.91 2.97 -3.24
C SER A 119 3.28 1.60 -3.50
N LEU A 120 3.93 0.49 -3.15
CA LEU A 120 3.34 -0.86 -3.24
C LEU A 120 2.06 -0.99 -2.40
N GLY A 121 1.92 -0.25 -1.29
CA GLY A 121 0.70 -0.22 -0.50
C GLY A 121 -0.49 0.38 -1.26
N ALA A 122 -0.26 1.32 -2.17
CA ALA A 122 -1.30 1.84 -3.06
C ALA A 122 -1.79 0.76 -4.04
N ILE A 123 -0.86 -0.03 -4.58
CA ILE A 123 -1.16 -1.20 -5.42
C ILE A 123 -1.98 -2.23 -4.64
N LYS A 124 -1.52 -2.61 -3.45
CA LYS A 124 -2.24 -3.55 -2.55
C LYS A 124 -3.66 -3.09 -2.25
N SER A 125 -3.87 -1.82 -1.95
CA SER A 125 -5.19 -1.25 -1.63
C SER A 125 -6.17 -1.35 -2.81
N ILE A 126 -5.70 -1.07 -4.03
CA ILE A 126 -6.51 -1.16 -5.25
C ILE A 126 -6.82 -2.62 -5.60
N ILE A 127 -5.82 -3.51 -5.53
CA ILE A 127 -6.01 -4.96 -5.76
C ILE A 127 -6.99 -5.53 -4.73
N TYR A 128 -6.83 -5.17 -3.46
CA TYR A 128 -7.73 -5.59 -2.39
C TYR A 128 -9.18 -5.26 -2.71
N GLN A 129 -9.48 -3.99 -2.93
CA GLN A 129 -10.86 -3.57 -3.17
C GLN A 129 -11.40 -4.09 -4.52
N GLY A 130 -10.58 -4.10 -5.56
CA GLY A 130 -10.98 -4.66 -6.86
C GLY A 130 -11.29 -6.17 -6.82
N THR A 131 -10.75 -6.88 -5.81
CA THR A 131 -10.98 -8.31 -5.57
C THR A 131 -12.12 -8.54 -4.58
N ARG A 132 -12.08 -7.92 -3.40
CA ARG A 132 -13.05 -8.12 -2.31
C ARG A 132 -14.36 -7.37 -2.51
N ARG A 133 -14.33 -6.19 -3.13
CA ARG A 133 -15.51 -5.34 -3.39
C ARG A 133 -16.33 -5.07 -2.14
N ARG A 134 -15.66 -4.73 -1.05
CA ARG A 134 -16.30 -4.46 0.24
C ARG A 134 -17.19 -3.23 0.15
N ALA A 135 -18.45 -3.38 0.59
CA ALA A 135 -19.42 -2.28 0.61
C ALA A 135 -19.14 -1.23 1.70
N ASP A 136 -18.43 -1.62 2.76
CA ASP A 136 -18.03 -0.75 3.87
C ASP A 136 -16.75 0.07 3.57
N LEU A 137 -16.11 -0.14 2.41
CA LEU A 137 -14.99 0.68 1.98
C LEU A 137 -15.49 1.93 1.24
N ALA A 138 -15.41 3.08 1.93
CA ALA A 138 -15.90 4.37 1.45
C ALA A 138 -15.01 4.99 0.35
N GLY A 139 -13.73 4.60 0.27
CA GLY A 139 -12.82 5.12 -0.75
C GLY A 139 -11.37 4.67 -0.59
N ILE A 140 -10.56 4.98 -1.61
CA ILE A 140 -9.13 4.67 -1.66
C ILE A 140 -8.33 5.93 -1.96
N VAL A 141 -7.23 6.12 -1.25
CA VAL A 141 -6.17 7.10 -1.57
C VAL A 141 -4.92 6.32 -2.00
N SER A 142 -4.54 6.49 -3.25
CA SER A 142 -3.37 5.87 -3.87
C SER A 142 -2.24 6.90 -3.96
N CYS A 143 -1.25 6.82 -3.06
CA CYS A 143 -0.12 7.74 -3.01
C CYS A 143 1.08 7.12 -3.74
N SER A 144 1.52 7.75 -4.83
CA SER A 144 2.73 7.35 -5.59
C SER A 144 2.74 5.88 -6.00
N ALA A 145 1.62 5.36 -6.55
CA ALA A 145 1.57 4.00 -7.10
C ALA A 145 2.57 3.86 -8.25
N PRO A 146 3.52 2.91 -8.20
CA PRO A 146 4.53 2.79 -9.25
C PRO A 146 4.03 2.02 -10.45
N LYS A 147 4.26 2.53 -11.67
CA LYS A 147 4.06 1.81 -12.94
C LYS A 147 5.27 0.91 -13.21
N GLN A 148 5.33 -0.24 -12.54
CA GLN A 148 6.52 -1.11 -12.53
C GLN A 148 6.24 -2.56 -12.95
N PHE A 149 5.27 -2.78 -13.80
CA PHE A 149 5.00 -4.12 -14.33
C PHE A 149 5.90 -4.47 -15.52
N TYR A 150 6.02 -5.76 -15.80
CA TYR A 150 7.00 -6.33 -16.75
C TYR A 150 6.87 -5.74 -18.16
N SER A 151 5.65 -5.74 -18.71
CA SER A 151 5.39 -5.26 -20.07
C SER A 151 5.82 -3.81 -20.31
N GLU A 152 5.82 -2.96 -19.29
CA GLU A 152 6.24 -1.56 -19.37
C GLU A 152 7.75 -1.35 -19.19
N ARG A 153 8.44 -2.28 -18.53
CA ARG A 153 9.84 -2.11 -18.14
C ARG A 153 10.82 -2.89 -18.98
N VAL A 154 10.41 -4.05 -19.45
CA VAL A 154 11.31 -5.07 -20.05
C VAL A 154 12.12 -4.54 -21.23
N GLU A 155 11.54 -3.67 -22.05
CA GLU A 155 12.23 -3.11 -23.23
C GLU A 155 13.11 -1.90 -22.90
N ARG A 156 12.73 -1.16 -21.86
CA ARG A 156 13.42 0.09 -21.48
C ARG A 156 14.54 -0.12 -20.48
N GLN A 157 14.59 -1.28 -19.81
CA GLN A 157 15.50 -1.56 -18.70
C GLN A 157 16.14 -2.96 -18.87
N PRO A 158 17.22 -3.12 -19.65
CA PRO A 158 17.87 -4.43 -19.87
C PRO A 158 18.23 -5.15 -18.56
N LYS A 159 18.74 -4.41 -17.56
CA LYS A 159 19.07 -4.98 -16.25
C LYS A 159 17.85 -5.57 -15.52
N PHE A 160 16.68 -5.00 -15.71
CA PHE A 160 15.43 -5.56 -15.16
C PHE A 160 15.08 -6.89 -15.83
N ARG A 161 15.23 -6.98 -17.17
CA ARG A 161 15.03 -8.24 -17.91
C ARG A 161 15.96 -9.35 -17.41
N GLU A 162 17.26 -9.06 -17.28
CA GLU A 162 18.24 -10.00 -16.76
C GLU A 162 17.87 -10.54 -15.37
N LEU A 163 17.37 -9.68 -14.48
CA LEU A 163 16.96 -10.08 -13.13
C LEU A 163 15.72 -10.97 -13.14
N ILE A 164 14.76 -10.74 -14.05
CA ILE A 164 13.61 -11.63 -14.23
C ILE A 164 14.06 -13.00 -14.75
N GLU A 165 14.91 -13.03 -15.78
CA GLU A 165 15.48 -14.27 -16.34
C GLU A 165 16.29 -15.05 -15.30
N GLN A 166 17.09 -14.36 -14.49
CA GLN A 166 17.82 -14.95 -13.37
C GLN A 166 16.85 -15.59 -12.35
N ALA A 167 15.79 -14.88 -11.98
CA ALA A 167 14.78 -15.39 -11.03
C ALA A 167 14.04 -16.62 -11.60
N GLU A 168 13.72 -16.64 -12.91
CA GLU A 168 13.11 -17.78 -13.60
C GLU A 168 14.04 -19.02 -13.54
N VAL A 169 15.33 -18.84 -13.83
CA VAL A 169 16.32 -19.91 -13.72
C VAL A 169 16.45 -20.43 -12.30
N MET A 170 16.49 -19.53 -11.31
CA MET A 170 16.54 -19.93 -9.89
C MET A 170 15.29 -20.74 -9.50
N ALA A 171 14.10 -20.26 -9.86
CA ALA A 171 12.84 -20.94 -9.54
C ALA A 171 12.76 -22.33 -10.23
N ALA A 172 13.15 -22.44 -11.49
CA ALA A 172 13.17 -23.70 -12.24
C ALA A 172 14.13 -24.76 -11.63
N ASN A 173 15.19 -24.30 -10.97
CA ASN A 173 16.17 -25.15 -10.29
C ASN A 173 15.85 -25.42 -8.81
N GLY A 174 14.62 -25.16 -8.35
CA GLY A 174 14.19 -25.36 -6.97
C GLY A 174 14.71 -24.34 -5.96
N LYS A 175 15.28 -23.22 -6.44
CA LYS A 175 15.88 -22.13 -5.65
C LYS A 175 14.97 -20.90 -5.54
N GLY A 176 13.67 -21.09 -5.66
CA GLY A 176 12.70 -19.99 -5.63
C GLY A 176 12.71 -19.16 -4.35
N GLU A 177 13.11 -19.77 -3.22
CA GLU A 177 13.23 -19.08 -1.93
C GLU A 177 14.60 -18.42 -1.68
N GLU A 178 15.60 -18.67 -2.55
CA GLU A 178 16.89 -18.01 -2.42
C GLU A 178 16.76 -16.51 -2.74
N LEU A 179 17.51 -15.70 -1.99
CA LEU A 179 17.46 -14.24 -2.08
C LEU A 179 18.33 -13.72 -3.22
N MET A 180 17.83 -12.67 -3.83
CA MET A 180 18.56 -11.89 -4.85
C MET A 180 18.47 -10.39 -4.53
N LEU A 181 19.51 -9.65 -4.90
CA LEU A 181 19.54 -8.19 -4.81
C LEU A 181 18.93 -7.60 -6.07
N VAL A 182 17.97 -6.72 -5.89
CA VAL A 182 17.22 -6.08 -6.97
C VAL A 182 17.19 -4.56 -6.73
N PRO A 183 17.45 -3.72 -7.74
CA PRO A 183 17.30 -2.27 -7.58
C PRO A 183 15.84 -1.88 -7.28
N VAL A 184 15.64 -1.16 -6.17
CA VAL A 184 14.35 -0.57 -5.79
C VAL A 184 14.57 0.94 -5.65
N GLY A 185 14.23 1.69 -6.68
CA GLY A 185 14.60 3.10 -6.77
C GLY A 185 16.11 3.27 -6.74
N ALA A 186 16.61 4.10 -5.83
CA ALA A 186 18.05 4.37 -5.66
C ALA A 186 18.76 3.39 -4.70
N THR A 187 18.03 2.49 -4.05
CA THR A 187 18.57 1.55 -3.06
C THR A 187 18.41 0.10 -3.51
N PRO A 188 19.30 -0.82 -3.08
CA PRO A 188 19.09 -2.23 -3.31
C PRO A 188 17.93 -2.74 -2.45
N GLY A 189 17.05 -3.54 -3.05
CA GLY A 189 16.04 -4.35 -2.38
C GLY A 189 16.46 -5.80 -2.31
N ILE A 190 15.85 -6.57 -1.43
CA ILE A 190 16.09 -7.99 -1.26
C ILE A 190 14.78 -8.72 -1.50
N PHE A 191 14.76 -9.65 -2.48
CA PHE A 191 13.60 -10.50 -2.75
C PHE A 191 14.05 -11.95 -2.93
N SER A 192 13.22 -12.90 -2.54
CA SER A 192 13.37 -14.26 -3.06
C SER A 192 13.06 -14.27 -4.56
N ALA A 193 13.64 -15.20 -5.30
CA ALA A 193 13.40 -15.30 -6.74
C ALA A 193 11.89 -15.45 -7.03
N ARG A 194 11.16 -16.24 -6.24
CA ARG A 194 9.70 -16.41 -6.35
C ARG A 194 8.96 -15.11 -6.13
N THR A 195 9.27 -14.38 -5.06
CA THR A 195 8.63 -13.09 -4.74
C THR A 195 8.92 -12.04 -5.81
N HIS A 196 10.14 -12.04 -6.37
CA HIS A 196 10.47 -11.12 -7.45
C HIS A 196 9.64 -11.40 -8.70
N LEU A 197 9.46 -12.69 -9.05
CA LEU A 197 8.59 -13.09 -10.17
C LEU A 197 7.12 -12.80 -9.90
N ASP A 198 6.64 -13.05 -8.68
CA ASP A 198 5.24 -12.76 -8.30
C ASP A 198 4.92 -11.27 -8.46
N LYS A 199 5.80 -10.39 -8.00
CA LYS A 199 5.54 -8.94 -8.02
C LYS A 199 5.86 -8.29 -9.36
N TYR A 200 6.85 -8.77 -10.10
CA TYR A 200 7.42 -8.06 -11.26
C TYR A 200 7.61 -8.94 -12.49
N GLY A 201 7.15 -10.17 -12.47
CA GLY A 201 7.26 -11.12 -13.56
C GLY A 201 6.30 -10.85 -14.72
N LYS A 202 6.36 -11.73 -15.73
CA LYS A 202 5.68 -11.59 -17.03
C LYS A 202 4.15 -11.52 -16.96
N ASP A 203 3.56 -11.91 -15.83
CA ASP A 203 2.09 -11.91 -15.65
C ASP A 203 1.53 -10.52 -15.30
N ASP A 204 2.39 -9.50 -15.14
CA ASP A 204 2.00 -8.13 -14.79
C ASP A 204 1.04 -8.02 -13.60
N ARG A 205 1.21 -8.87 -12.58
CA ARG A 205 0.28 -8.99 -11.45
C ARG A 205 0.11 -7.71 -10.64
N ASN A 206 1.09 -6.81 -10.71
CA ASN A 206 1.07 -5.49 -10.06
C ASN A 206 0.43 -4.39 -10.93
N ASP A 207 -0.12 -4.70 -12.11
CA ASP A 207 -0.95 -3.76 -12.87
C ASP A 207 -2.32 -3.61 -12.22
N CYS A 208 -2.58 -2.44 -11.64
CA CYS A 208 -3.83 -2.15 -10.94
C CYS A 208 -4.99 -1.74 -11.84
N ARG A 209 -4.78 -1.45 -13.12
CA ARG A 209 -5.84 -0.97 -14.04
C ARG A 209 -7.04 -1.91 -14.12
N PRO A 210 -6.86 -3.25 -14.23
CA PRO A 210 -7.99 -4.19 -14.23
C PRO A 210 -8.77 -4.22 -12.92
N TYR A 211 -8.09 -3.94 -11.79
CA TYR A 211 -8.69 -3.89 -10.46
C TYR A 211 -9.40 -2.55 -10.22
N ALA A 212 -8.79 -1.44 -10.65
CA ALA A 212 -9.37 -0.10 -10.53
C ALA A 212 -10.77 -0.02 -11.16
N LYS A 213 -11.03 -0.73 -12.26
CA LYS A 213 -12.36 -0.84 -12.88
C LYS A 213 -13.43 -1.47 -11.98
N LYS A 214 -13.03 -2.13 -10.91
CA LYS A 214 -13.92 -2.96 -10.08
C LYS A 214 -14.07 -2.47 -8.64
N ILE A 215 -13.36 -1.39 -8.24
CA ILE A 215 -13.33 -0.96 -6.84
C ILE A 215 -14.68 -0.45 -6.31
N GLY A 216 -15.55 0.08 -7.17
CA GLY A 216 -16.90 0.50 -6.80
C GLY A 216 -17.00 1.68 -5.81
N CYS A 217 -15.88 2.28 -5.45
CA CYS A 217 -15.81 3.45 -4.58
C CYS A 217 -14.89 4.52 -5.19
N PRO A 218 -14.95 5.80 -4.75
CA PRO A 218 -14.08 6.86 -5.22
C PRO A 218 -12.60 6.57 -4.99
N LEU A 219 -11.74 6.94 -5.96
CA LEU A 219 -10.29 6.88 -5.89
C LEU A 219 -9.69 8.29 -5.94
N LEU A 220 -8.86 8.62 -4.95
CA LEU A 220 -7.93 9.75 -5.03
C LEU A 220 -6.54 9.20 -5.37
N ALA A 221 -6.03 9.49 -6.56
CA ALA A 221 -4.66 9.16 -6.92
C ALA A 221 -3.75 10.38 -6.77
N ILE A 222 -2.67 10.24 -6.02
CA ILE A 222 -1.72 11.32 -5.74
C ILE A 222 -0.34 10.92 -6.24
N ALA A 223 0.37 11.86 -6.90
CA ALA A 223 1.78 11.73 -7.20
C ALA A 223 2.55 12.93 -6.64
N GLY A 224 3.80 12.73 -6.27
CA GLY A 224 4.70 13.82 -5.93
C GLY A 224 5.12 14.58 -7.20
N GLY A 225 5.05 15.92 -7.18
CA GLY A 225 5.36 16.74 -8.36
C GLY A 225 6.79 16.59 -8.88
N ALA A 226 7.73 16.15 -8.04
CA ALA A 226 9.10 15.85 -8.42
C ALA A 226 9.33 14.38 -8.84
N GLU A 227 8.30 13.55 -8.85
CA GLU A 227 8.42 12.16 -9.32
C GLU A 227 8.53 12.09 -10.86
N PRO A 228 9.15 11.03 -11.39
CA PRO A 228 9.17 10.78 -12.83
C PRO A 228 7.77 10.76 -13.45
N GLN A 229 7.65 11.23 -14.70
CA GLN A 229 6.39 11.41 -15.42
C GLN A 229 5.51 10.15 -15.42
N PHE A 230 6.07 8.95 -15.43
CA PHE A 230 5.28 7.70 -15.42
C PHE A 230 4.44 7.49 -14.15
N PHE A 231 4.79 8.09 -13.00
CA PHE A 231 3.93 8.09 -11.81
C PHE A 231 2.66 8.90 -12.04
N HIS A 232 2.80 10.08 -12.64
CA HIS A 232 1.68 10.97 -12.96
C HIS A 232 0.75 10.34 -14.00
N GLU A 233 1.32 9.75 -15.04
CA GLU A 233 0.56 9.05 -16.08
C GLU A 233 -0.22 7.89 -15.49
N TYR A 234 0.43 7.05 -14.69
CA TYR A 234 -0.23 5.91 -14.08
C TYR A 234 -1.33 6.32 -13.09
N ALA A 235 -1.11 7.34 -12.28
CA ALA A 235 -2.14 7.90 -11.39
C ALA A 235 -3.38 8.35 -12.17
N LYS A 236 -3.19 9.02 -13.32
CA LYS A 236 -4.30 9.43 -14.22
C LYS A 236 -4.99 8.23 -14.87
N GLU A 237 -4.22 7.21 -15.30
CA GLU A 237 -4.78 5.95 -15.83
C GLU A 237 -5.65 5.25 -14.78
N LEU A 238 -5.19 5.16 -13.53
CA LEU A 238 -5.95 4.56 -12.44
C LEU A 238 -7.26 5.30 -12.18
N VAL A 239 -7.24 6.64 -12.14
CA VAL A 239 -8.43 7.47 -12.00
C VAL A 239 -9.42 7.25 -13.15
N ALA A 240 -8.93 7.24 -14.39
CA ALA A 240 -9.78 7.02 -15.57
C ALA A 240 -10.45 5.62 -15.57
N ASN A 241 -9.79 4.63 -14.96
CA ASN A 241 -10.35 3.27 -14.82
C ASN A 241 -11.30 3.12 -13.63
N ALA A 242 -11.12 3.90 -12.56
CA ALA A 242 -11.92 3.80 -11.33
C ALA A 242 -13.31 4.43 -11.43
N GLY A 243 -13.59 5.18 -12.49
CA GLY A 243 -14.90 5.75 -12.78
C GLY A 243 -15.17 7.12 -12.13
N PRO A 244 -16.44 7.56 -12.17
CA PRO A 244 -16.83 8.90 -11.72
C PRO A 244 -16.51 9.11 -10.23
N HIS A 245 -16.30 10.39 -9.86
CA HIS A 245 -15.88 10.82 -8.51
C HIS A 245 -14.43 10.47 -8.13
N SER A 246 -13.67 9.81 -9.03
CA SER A 246 -12.24 9.59 -8.84
C SER A 246 -11.45 10.81 -9.32
N THR A 247 -10.38 11.17 -8.60
CA THR A 247 -9.63 12.40 -8.89
C THR A 247 -8.13 12.16 -8.77
N TYR A 248 -7.37 12.91 -9.56
CA TYR A 248 -5.91 12.94 -9.53
C TYR A 248 -5.43 14.27 -8.92
N HIS A 249 -4.36 14.21 -8.14
CA HIS A 249 -3.68 15.38 -7.59
C HIS A 249 -2.15 15.20 -7.65
N ALA A 250 -1.44 16.30 -7.98
CA ALA A 250 0.01 16.36 -7.87
C ALA A 250 0.39 17.27 -6.70
N VAL A 251 1.24 16.79 -5.79
CA VAL A 251 1.79 17.60 -4.70
C VAL A 251 3.04 18.29 -5.23
N GLU A 252 2.98 19.59 -5.45
CA GLU A 252 4.08 20.38 -6.02
C GLU A 252 5.38 20.19 -5.22
N GLY A 253 6.49 19.90 -5.90
CA GLY A 253 7.79 19.64 -5.28
C GLY A 253 7.90 18.37 -4.43
N GLY A 254 6.79 17.64 -4.24
CA GLY A 254 6.79 16.39 -3.49
C GLY A 254 7.63 15.31 -4.17
N ASN A 255 8.46 14.61 -3.42
CA ASN A 255 9.17 13.41 -3.87
C ASN A 255 8.37 12.15 -3.53
N HIS A 256 8.88 10.97 -3.89
CA HIS A 256 8.22 9.67 -3.64
C HIS A 256 7.77 9.45 -2.18
N PHE A 257 8.50 9.98 -1.20
CA PHE A 257 8.19 9.85 0.23
C PHE A 257 7.52 11.10 0.80
N TYR A 258 7.23 12.11 -0.02
CA TYR A 258 6.63 13.38 0.41
C TYR A 258 7.41 14.07 1.56
N ASN A 259 8.73 13.89 1.56
CA ASN A 259 9.60 14.53 2.54
C ASN A 259 9.39 16.04 2.53
N ARG A 260 9.14 16.64 3.71
CA ARG A 260 8.80 18.06 3.91
C ARG A 260 7.41 18.48 3.36
N HIS A 261 6.64 17.57 2.73
CA HIS A 261 5.30 17.82 2.19
C HIS A 261 4.17 17.08 2.92
N THR A 262 4.46 16.52 4.12
CA THR A 262 3.47 15.76 4.92
C THR A 262 2.18 16.56 5.15
N ARG A 263 2.29 17.86 5.49
CA ARG A 263 1.13 18.72 5.75
C ARG A 263 0.27 18.90 4.50
N GLU A 264 0.89 19.20 3.36
CA GLU A 264 0.20 19.36 2.06
C GLU A 264 -0.51 18.06 1.64
N MET A 265 0.18 16.92 1.78
CA MET A 265 -0.42 15.62 1.53
C MET A 265 -1.66 15.40 2.37
N VAL A 266 -1.57 15.64 3.68
CA VAL A 266 -2.69 15.46 4.58
C VAL A 266 -3.83 16.43 4.28
N GLU A 267 -3.54 17.67 3.89
CA GLU A 267 -4.57 18.64 3.46
C GLU A 267 -5.31 18.18 2.21
N VAL A 268 -4.63 17.57 1.26
CA VAL A 268 -5.25 17.00 0.06
C VAL A 268 -6.17 15.83 0.45
N ILE A 269 -5.66 14.89 1.26
CA ILE A 269 -6.43 13.74 1.75
C ILE A 269 -7.65 14.23 2.55
N GLU A 270 -7.47 15.18 3.47
CA GLU A 270 -8.54 15.70 4.32
C GLU A 270 -9.66 16.35 3.52
N ARG A 271 -9.33 17.22 2.55
CA ARG A 271 -10.34 17.83 1.66
C ARG A 271 -11.12 16.78 0.86
N TRP A 272 -10.47 15.71 0.48
CA TRP A 272 -11.14 14.60 -0.21
C TRP A 272 -12.03 13.78 0.73
N LEU A 273 -11.56 13.46 1.94
CA LEU A 273 -12.35 12.76 2.96
C LEU A 273 -13.63 13.51 3.34
N MET A 274 -13.58 14.84 3.41
CA MET A 274 -14.78 15.67 3.68
C MET A 274 -15.85 15.50 2.60
N ARG A 275 -15.46 15.26 1.35
CA ARG A 275 -16.42 15.05 0.24
C ARG A 275 -17.05 13.65 0.25
N LEU A 276 -16.42 12.66 0.87
CA LEU A 276 -17.01 11.31 1.02
C LEU A 276 -18.14 11.26 2.05
N ASN A 277 -18.21 12.26 2.93
CA ASN A 277 -19.20 12.37 3.99
C ASN A 277 -20.31 13.36 3.66
N ALA A 278 -20.24 14.02 2.52
CA ALA A 278 -21.25 14.93 1.99
C ALA A 278 -22.18 14.20 1.00
#